data_b690ae3719a4bddab628892978243ec9
#
_entry.id   b690ae3719a4bddab628892978243ec9
#
_cell.length_a   1.000
_cell.length_b   1.000
_cell.length_c   1.000
_cell.angle_alpha   90.00
_cell.angle_beta   90.00
_cell.angle_gamma   90.00
#
_symmetry.space_group_name_H-M   'P 1'
#
loop_
_entity.id
_entity.type
_entity.pdbx_description
1 polymer ?
#
loop_
_entity_poly.entity_id
_entity_poly.type
_entity_poly.pdbx_seq_one_letter_code
_entity_poly.pdbx_strand_id
1 'polypeptide(L)'
;MFVFVRRGGEYLVLHRAPAGGSYWHGVAGALEPGEDYPEAARRELEEETGLVADPVPIGERYAYPIDEEPRYLTLVPPGTAEILVGTFLVEAPAGWEPQLDHEHDEYRWCSREEALSLLYWPEPRAILASL
;
A
#
# COMPACT_ATOMS: atom_id res chain seq x y z
N MET A 1 0.37 3.34 -6.15
CA MET A 1 1.47 3.46 -5.17
C MET A 1 1.25 2.52 -3.98
N PHE A 2 2.30 2.23 -3.26
CA PHE A 2 2.27 1.40 -2.06
C PHE A 2 3.10 2.07 -0.96
N VAL A 3 2.56 2.16 0.25
CA VAL A 3 3.26 2.76 1.40
C VAL A 3 3.47 1.71 2.49
N PHE A 4 4.73 1.50 2.85
CA PHE A 4 5.07 0.74 4.04
C PHE A 4 5.01 1.67 5.25
N VAL A 5 4.20 1.33 6.24
CA VAL A 5 4.08 2.07 7.50
C VAL A 5 4.81 1.31 8.58
N ARG A 6 5.84 1.92 9.15
CA ARG A 6 6.65 1.31 10.20
C ARG A 6 6.49 2.09 11.49
N ARG A 7 6.47 1.37 12.61
CA ARG A 7 6.45 1.95 13.95
C ARG A 7 7.42 1.16 14.84
N GLY A 8 8.55 1.78 15.13
CA GLY A 8 9.64 1.12 15.89
C GLY A 8 10.18 -0.08 15.17
N GLY A 9 10.14 -1.06 14.98
CA GLY A 9 10.62 -2.20 14.19
C GLY A 9 9.48 -3.02 13.59
N GLU A 10 8.24 -2.57 13.77
CA GLU A 10 7.07 -3.28 13.30
C GLU A 10 6.45 -2.60 12.08
N TYR A 11 5.87 -3.42 11.20
CA TYR A 11 5.20 -2.96 9.98
C TYR A 11 3.70 -3.14 10.10
N LEU A 12 2.95 -2.16 9.62
CA LEU A 12 1.50 -2.21 9.58
C LEU A 12 1.05 -3.03 8.37
N VAL A 13 0.24 -4.04 8.60
CA VAL A 13 -0.47 -4.73 7.53
C VAL A 13 -1.98 -4.57 7.74
N LEU A 14 -2.69 -4.37 6.64
CA LEU A 14 -4.12 -4.13 6.62
C LEU A 14 -4.82 -5.30 5.94
N HIS A 15 -5.92 -5.73 6.51
CA HIS A 15 -6.74 -6.78 5.89
C HIS A 15 -7.86 -6.12 5.08
N ARG A 16 -7.92 -6.41 3.79
CA ARG A 16 -8.98 -5.90 2.92
C ARG A 16 -10.30 -6.61 3.24
N ALA A 17 -11.37 -5.82 3.33
CA ALA A 17 -12.70 -6.35 3.54
C ALA A 17 -13.10 -7.30 2.40
N PRO A 18 -14.06 -8.22 2.62
CA PRO A 18 -14.44 -9.22 1.61
C PRO A 18 -14.77 -8.64 0.23
N ALA A 19 -15.39 -7.46 0.16
CA ALA A 19 -15.68 -6.79 -1.09
C ALA A 19 -14.41 -6.42 -1.88
N GLY A 20 -13.28 -6.26 -1.22
CA GLY A 20 -11.99 -5.94 -1.84
C GLY A 20 -11.09 -7.14 -2.08
N GLY A 21 -11.54 -8.36 -1.79
CA GLY A 21 -10.79 -9.59 -2.05
C GLY A 21 -10.35 -10.37 -0.83
N SER A 22 -10.51 -9.84 0.38
CA SER A 22 -10.20 -10.54 1.65
C SER A 22 -8.76 -11.05 1.73
N TYR A 23 -7.79 -10.15 1.61
CA TYR A 23 -6.37 -10.49 1.73
C TYR A 23 -5.61 -9.41 2.50
N TRP A 24 -4.41 -9.77 2.99
CA TRP A 24 -3.53 -8.84 3.69
C TRP A 24 -2.69 -8.02 2.72
N HIS A 25 -2.62 -6.72 2.97
CA HIS A 25 -1.94 -5.76 2.11
C HIS A 25 -1.41 -4.59 2.94
N GLY A 26 -0.79 -3.61 2.30
CA GLY A 26 -0.43 -2.35 2.94
C GLY A 26 -1.31 -1.21 2.45
N VAL A 27 -0.89 0.00 2.73
CA VAL A 27 -1.53 1.19 2.17
C VAL A 27 -1.21 1.27 0.69
N ALA A 28 -2.23 1.31 -0.15
CA ALA A 28 -2.06 1.30 -1.60
C ALA A 28 -3.24 1.96 -2.31
N GLY A 29 -3.01 2.46 -3.50
CA GLY A 29 -4.07 3.02 -4.32
C GLY A 29 -3.53 3.58 -5.64
N ALA A 30 -4.44 4.04 -6.48
CA ALA A 30 -4.15 4.65 -7.76
C ALA A 30 -3.99 6.16 -7.63
N LEU A 31 -3.24 6.76 -8.56
CA LEU A 31 -3.16 8.22 -8.68
C LEU A 31 -4.47 8.76 -9.23
N GLU A 32 -4.90 9.89 -8.70
CA GLU A 32 -6.01 10.66 -9.26
C GLU A 32 -5.50 11.61 -10.35
N PRO A 33 -6.37 12.09 -11.26
CA PRO A 33 -5.96 13.04 -12.29
C PRO A 33 -5.25 14.26 -11.71
N GLY A 34 -4.08 14.59 -12.26
CA GLY A 34 -3.27 15.72 -11.82
C GLY A 34 -2.40 15.45 -10.59
N GLU A 35 -2.49 14.28 -10.01
CA GLU A 35 -1.75 13.89 -8.82
C GLU A 35 -0.42 13.22 -9.20
N ASP A 36 0.66 13.51 -8.48
CA ASP A 36 1.91 12.76 -8.61
C ASP A 36 1.96 11.62 -7.58
N TYR A 37 3.00 10.79 -7.63
CA TYR A 37 3.14 9.66 -6.70
C TYR A 37 3.21 10.07 -5.23
N PRO A 38 4.02 11.07 -4.83
CA PRO A 38 4.04 11.53 -3.44
C PRO A 38 2.69 12.04 -2.93
N GLU A 39 1.96 12.79 -3.75
CA GLU A 39 0.64 13.30 -3.39
C GLU A 39 -0.36 12.15 -3.18
N ALA A 40 -0.35 11.16 -4.08
CA ALA A 40 -1.19 9.98 -3.96
C ALA A 40 -0.85 9.17 -2.70
N ALA A 41 0.44 9.01 -2.41
CA ALA A 41 0.90 8.29 -1.22
C ALA A 41 0.39 8.95 0.06
N ARG A 42 0.50 10.28 0.14
CA ARG A 42 0.02 11.06 1.28
C ARG A 42 -1.50 10.94 1.45
N ARG A 43 -2.23 11.08 0.36
CA ARG A 43 -3.70 11.01 0.36
C ARG A 43 -4.20 9.63 0.79
N GLU A 44 -3.67 8.56 0.18
CA GLU A 44 -4.08 7.20 0.49
C GLU A 44 -3.72 6.81 1.93
N LEU A 45 -2.57 7.27 2.42
CA LEU A 45 -2.17 7.04 3.80
C LEU A 45 -3.20 7.63 4.77
N GLU A 46 -3.62 8.86 4.54
CA GLU A 46 -4.62 9.53 5.37
C GLU A 46 -5.99 8.85 5.25
N GLU A 47 -6.44 8.54 4.04
CA GLU A 47 -7.73 7.89 3.80
C GLU A 47 -7.80 6.51 4.46
N GLU A 48 -6.76 5.71 4.32
CA GLU A 48 -6.79 4.33 4.77
C GLU A 48 -6.42 4.14 6.24
N THR A 49 -5.67 5.06 6.84
CA THR A 49 -5.17 4.90 8.20
C THR A 49 -5.39 6.10 9.13
N GLY A 50 -5.70 7.25 8.58
CA GLY A 50 -5.80 8.50 9.35
C GLY A 50 -4.46 9.16 9.64
N LEU A 51 -3.33 8.59 9.21
CA LEU A 51 -2.03 9.19 9.45
C LEU A 51 -1.75 10.32 8.45
N VAL A 52 -1.53 11.52 8.98
CA VAL A 52 -1.14 12.68 8.18
C VAL A 52 0.37 12.83 8.25
N ALA A 53 1.06 12.40 7.22
CA ALA A 53 2.51 12.44 7.13
C ALA A 53 2.94 12.39 5.66
N ASP A 54 4.20 12.71 5.42
CA ASP A 54 4.78 12.68 4.08
C ASP A 54 5.64 11.42 3.91
N PRO A 55 5.12 10.38 3.22
CA PRO A 55 5.90 9.18 2.95
C PRO A 55 7.13 9.49 2.10
N VAL A 56 8.23 8.80 2.37
CA VAL A 56 9.49 8.99 1.67
C VAL A 56 9.64 7.93 0.58
N PRO A 57 9.94 8.31 -0.68
CA PRO A 57 10.21 7.33 -1.73
C PRO A 57 11.41 6.47 -1.35
N ILE A 58 11.29 5.15 -1.54
CA ILE A 58 12.40 4.23 -1.21
C ILE A 58 13.14 3.75 -2.46
N GLY A 59 12.85 4.32 -3.62
CA GLY A 59 13.56 4.02 -4.85
C GLY A 59 13.18 2.72 -5.54
N GLU A 60 12.47 1.87 -4.85
CA GLU A 60 11.99 0.62 -5.42
C GLU A 60 10.66 0.81 -6.14
N ARG A 61 10.54 0.14 -7.28
CA ARG A 61 9.30 0.15 -8.07
C ARG A 61 9.02 -1.25 -8.56
N TYR A 62 7.75 -1.54 -8.80
CA TYR A 62 7.36 -2.79 -9.43
C TYR A 62 6.21 -2.53 -10.40
N ALA A 63 6.01 -3.48 -11.30
CA ALA A 63 4.93 -3.44 -12.27
C ALA A 63 4.19 -4.78 -12.25
N TYR A 64 2.92 -4.75 -12.58
CA TYR A 64 2.15 -5.98 -12.77
C TYR A 64 1.25 -5.82 -13.99
N PRO A 65 0.91 -6.95 -14.67
CA PRO A 65 0.02 -6.91 -15.82
C PRO A 65 -1.36 -6.39 -15.43
N ILE A 66 -1.98 -5.61 -16.31
CA ILE A 66 -3.27 -5.02 -16.02
C ILE A 66 -4.38 -6.06 -15.89
N ASP A 67 -4.22 -7.22 -16.48
CA ASP A 67 -5.18 -8.32 -16.40
C ASP A 67 -5.24 -8.95 -15.00
N GLU A 68 -4.23 -8.73 -14.17
CA GLU A 68 -4.27 -9.15 -12.76
C GLU A 68 -5.18 -8.24 -11.93
N GLU A 69 -5.46 -7.02 -12.41
CA GLU A 69 -6.32 -6.05 -11.75
C GLU A 69 -7.33 -5.47 -12.75
N PRO A 70 -8.35 -6.26 -13.14
CA PRO A 70 -9.32 -5.84 -14.17
C PRO A 70 -10.03 -4.52 -13.87
N ARG A 71 -10.16 -4.15 -12.60
CA ARG A 71 -10.78 -2.88 -12.19
C ARG A 71 -10.07 -1.66 -12.76
N TYR A 72 -8.79 -1.77 -13.12
CA TYR A 72 -8.03 -0.67 -13.70
C TYR A 72 -8.23 -0.51 -15.20
N LEU A 73 -8.87 -1.45 -15.87
CA LEU A 73 -9.11 -1.38 -17.32
C LEU A 73 -9.88 -0.12 -17.73
N THR A 74 -10.73 0.39 -16.84
CA THR A 74 -11.50 1.61 -17.09
C THR A 74 -10.80 2.88 -16.63
N LEU A 75 -9.69 2.75 -15.88
CA LEU A 75 -8.98 3.87 -15.27
C LEU A 75 -7.70 4.23 -16.00
N VAL A 76 -7.28 3.44 -16.97
CA VAL A 76 -6.04 3.62 -17.71
C VAL A 76 -6.30 3.83 -19.19
N PRO A 77 -5.37 4.47 -19.93
CA PRO A 77 -5.51 4.65 -21.37
C PRO A 77 -5.60 3.31 -22.11
N PRO A 78 -6.36 3.24 -23.19
CA PRO A 78 -6.37 2.04 -24.04
C PRO A 78 -4.96 1.65 -24.49
N GLY A 79 -4.66 0.35 -24.45
CA GLY A 79 -3.35 -0.18 -24.82
C GLY A 79 -2.33 -0.22 -23.69
N THR A 80 -2.70 0.20 -22.47
CA THR A 80 -1.84 0.07 -21.31
C THR A 80 -1.69 -1.42 -20.96
N ALA A 81 -0.44 -1.89 -20.90
CA ALA A 81 -0.13 -3.30 -20.62
C ALA A 81 0.18 -3.56 -19.15
N GLU A 82 0.71 -2.58 -18.44
CA GLU A 82 1.19 -2.72 -17.07
C GLU A 82 0.78 -1.55 -16.20
N ILE A 83 0.66 -1.82 -14.90
CA ILE A 83 0.52 -0.81 -13.86
C ILE A 83 1.85 -0.69 -13.15
N LEU A 84 2.43 0.52 -13.14
CA LEU A 84 3.67 0.81 -12.43
C LEU A 84 3.35 1.31 -11.03
N VAL A 85 3.98 0.71 -10.02
CA VAL A 85 3.75 1.04 -8.62
C VAL A 85 5.01 1.68 -8.02
N GLY A 86 4.89 2.93 -7.59
CA GLY A 86 5.90 3.61 -6.79
C GLY A 86 5.77 3.22 -5.33
N THR A 87 6.90 3.04 -4.63
CA THR A 87 6.91 2.57 -3.25
C THR A 87 7.49 3.60 -2.29
N PHE A 88 6.93 3.64 -1.08
CA PHE A 88 7.22 4.64 -0.06
C PHE A 88 7.32 3.99 1.31
N LEU A 89 8.01 4.68 2.23
CA LEU A 89 8.09 4.30 3.64
C LEU A 89 7.74 5.50 4.50
N VAL A 90 7.00 5.28 5.57
CA VAL A 90 6.72 6.30 6.59
C VAL A 90 6.89 5.70 7.98
N GLU A 91 7.48 6.48 8.90
CA GLU A 91 7.55 6.13 10.32
C GLU A 91 6.34 6.71 11.03
N ALA A 92 5.53 5.87 11.66
CA ALA A 92 4.44 6.32 12.50
C ALA A 92 4.96 6.69 13.90
N PRO A 93 4.33 7.66 14.57
CA PRO A 93 4.71 8.01 15.95
C PRO A 93 4.52 6.85 16.91
N ALA A 94 5.31 6.82 17.99
CA ALA A 94 5.16 5.83 19.06
C ALA A 94 3.74 5.92 19.64
N GLY A 95 3.11 4.76 19.80
CA GLY A 95 1.75 4.68 20.34
C GLY A 95 0.62 5.01 19.36
N TRP A 96 0.95 5.43 18.14
CA TRP A 96 -0.07 5.70 17.14
C TRP A 96 -0.74 4.41 16.66
N GLU A 97 -2.06 4.46 16.48
CA GLU A 97 -2.85 3.35 15.95
C GLU A 97 -3.71 3.85 14.78
N PRO A 98 -3.88 3.03 13.73
CA PRO A 98 -4.65 3.45 12.57
C PRO A 98 -6.16 3.49 12.84
N GLN A 99 -6.83 4.39 12.08
CA GLN A 99 -8.29 4.37 11.96
C GLN A 99 -8.60 3.87 10.56
N LEU A 100 -9.19 2.68 10.49
CA LEU A 100 -9.46 2.04 9.20
C LEU A 100 -10.64 2.67 8.47
N ASP A 101 -10.55 2.72 7.15
CA ASP A 101 -11.65 3.08 6.28
C ASP A 101 -12.56 1.87 6.02
N HIS A 102 -13.57 2.05 5.17
CA HIS A 102 -14.52 0.98 4.84
C HIS A 102 -13.93 -0.14 3.98
N GLU A 103 -12.75 0.06 3.40
CA GLU A 103 -12.08 -0.94 2.56
C GLU A 103 -11.31 -1.98 3.36
N HIS A 104 -11.08 -1.71 4.64
CA HIS A 104 -10.27 -2.57 5.52
C HIS A 104 -11.05 -2.89 6.80
N ASP A 105 -10.99 -4.14 7.22
CA ASP A 105 -11.73 -4.63 8.40
C ASP A 105 -10.84 -5.02 9.58
N GLU A 106 -9.52 -5.12 9.39
CA GLU A 106 -8.58 -5.50 10.43
C GLU A 106 -7.20 -4.95 10.12
N TYR A 107 -6.38 -4.77 11.15
CA TYR A 107 -4.97 -4.44 10.98
C TYR A 107 -4.11 -5.17 12.01
N ARG A 108 -2.82 -5.33 11.68
CA ARG A 108 -1.82 -5.88 12.60
C ARG A 108 -0.51 -5.12 12.49
N TRP A 109 0.16 -4.98 13.63
CA TRP A 109 1.56 -4.59 13.68
C TRP A 109 2.40 -5.86 13.72
N CYS A 110 3.28 -6.02 12.75
CA CYS A 110 4.02 -7.26 12.52
C CYS A 110 5.52 -7.02 12.49
N SER A 111 6.29 -8.01 12.94
CA SER A 111 7.71 -8.07 12.59
C SER A 111 7.84 -8.18 11.07
N ARG A 112 9.04 -7.98 10.54
CA ARG A 112 9.27 -8.17 9.10
C ARG A 112 8.85 -9.57 8.65
N GLU A 113 9.26 -10.61 9.39
CA GLU A 113 8.95 -12.00 9.06
C GLU A 113 7.45 -12.28 9.05
N GLU A 114 6.74 -11.76 10.04
CA GLU A 114 5.28 -11.91 10.11
C GLU A 114 4.61 -11.19 8.93
N ALA A 115 5.03 -9.98 8.63
CA ALA A 115 4.49 -9.21 7.51
C ALA A 115 4.75 -9.93 6.17
N LEU A 116 5.96 -10.49 5.99
CA LEU A 116 6.30 -11.27 4.80
C LEU A 116 5.39 -12.49 4.64
N SER A 117 4.99 -13.11 5.74
CA SER A 117 4.09 -14.27 5.68
C SER A 117 2.64 -13.89 5.41
N LEU A 118 2.21 -12.68 5.79
CA LEU A 118 0.84 -12.23 5.64
C LEU A 118 0.57 -11.56 4.29
N LEU A 119 1.48 -10.73 3.80
CA LEU A 119 1.28 -10.00 2.55
C LEU A 119 0.99 -10.96 1.39
N TYR A 120 -0.13 -10.73 0.74
CA TYR A 120 -0.62 -11.61 -0.31
C TYR A 120 0.19 -11.53 -1.60
N TRP A 121 0.53 -10.32 -2.06
CA TRP A 121 1.18 -10.12 -3.34
C TRP A 121 2.70 -10.26 -3.23
N PRO A 122 3.35 -10.93 -4.21
CA PRO A 122 4.79 -11.19 -4.15
C PRO A 122 5.65 -9.93 -4.31
N GLU A 123 5.23 -8.93 -5.05
CA GLU A 123 6.02 -7.74 -5.31
C GLU A 123 6.26 -6.90 -4.06
N PRO A 124 5.24 -6.51 -3.27
CA PRO A 124 5.49 -5.82 -2.00
C PRO A 124 6.30 -6.67 -1.01
N ARG A 125 6.10 -7.99 -1.01
CA ARG A 125 6.89 -8.89 -0.16
C ARG A 125 8.36 -8.83 -0.49
N ALA A 126 8.73 -8.85 -1.77
CA ALA A 126 10.12 -8.76 -2.20
C ALA A 126 10.77 -7.44 -1.77
N ILE A 127 10.04 -6.33 -1.86
CA ILE A 127 10.54 -5.02 -1.43
C ILE A 127 10.71 -4.99 0.09
N LEU A 128 9.73 -5.47 0.84
CA LEU A 128 9.81 -5.52 2.30
C LEU A 128 11.01 -6.34 2.76
N ALA A 129 11.31 -7.44 2.08
CA ALA A 129 12.45 -8.29 2.41
C ALA A 129 13.79 -7.55 2.29
N SER A 130 13.86 -6.50 1.47
CA SER A 130 15.07 -5.70 1.28
C SER A 130 15.18 -4.47 2.19
N LEU A 131 14.13 -4.16 2.93
CA LEU A 131 14.12 -2.98 3.83
C LEU A 131 14.91 -3.15 5.12
#